data_11c624f10bc50210c96d50d147b0f4a5
#
_entry.id   11c624f10bc50210c96d50d147b0f4a5
#
_cell.length_a   1.000
_cell.length_b   1.000
_cell.length_c   1.000
_cell.angle_alpha   90.00
_cell.angle_beta   90.00
_cell.angle_gamma   90.00
#
_symmetry.space_group_name_H-M   'P 1'
#
loop_
_entity.id
_entity.type
_entity.pdbx_description
1 polymer ?
#
loop_
_entity_poly.entity_id
_entity_poly.type
_entity_poly.pdbx_seq_one_letter_code
_entity_poly.pdbx_strand_id
1 'polypeptide(L)'
;DQQWWLVYQDDKLNALLEQALANNINLKQAALNVNKALYQANILGANLVPSFNGSFGASTSQNLKNGGNTNNFSSQLGLSYELDLWKKVSAQADAKVWEYQATAQDLAASRLALINNITDAYFNIAYLNEAITLSNKNLT
;
A
#
# COMPACT_ATOMS: atom_id res chain seq x y z
N ASP A 1 7.83 -2.40 -21.20
CA ASP A 1 6.89 -1.39 -21.74
C ASP A 1 5.58 -1.45 -20.98
N GLN A 2 5.25 -0.33 -20.33
CA GLN A 2 4.07 -0.29 -19.44
C GLN A 2 2.74 -0.19 -20.19
N GLN A 3 2.75 -0.01 -21.49
CA GLN A 3 1.57 0.19 -22.36
C GLN A 3 1.63 -0.67 -23.63
N TRP A 4 1.97 -1.94 -23.47
CA TRP A 4 2.12 -2.88 -24.58
C TRP A 4 0.85 -3.06 -25.44
N TRP A 5 -0.34 -2.80 -24.88
CA TRP A 5 -1.63 -2.89 -25.60
C TRP A 5 -1.79 -1.83 -26.69
N LEU A 6 -0.99 -0.75 -26.70
CA LEU A 6 -1.00 0.25 -27.77
C LEU A 6 -0.61 -0.35 -29.12
N VAL A 7 0.02 -1.51 -29.15
CA VAL A 7 0.34 -2.25 -30.39
C VAL A 7 -0.93 -2.61 -31.17
N TYR A 8 -2.07 -2.76 -30.52
CA TYR A 8 -3.35 -3.06 -31.18
C TYR A 8 -3.95 -1.88 -31.93
N GLN A 9 -3.47 -0.66 -31.72
CA GLN A 9 -3.92 0.58 -32.38
C GLN A 9 -5.45 0.77 -32.34
N ASP A 10 -6.08 0.32 -31.24
CA ASP A 10 -7.53 0.42 -31.03
C ASP A 10 -7.83 1.47 -29.94
N ASP A 11 -8.34 2.63 -30.37
CA ASP A 11 -8.61 3.76 -29.46
C ASP A 11 -9.71 3.43 -28.44
N LYS A 12 -10.67 2.55 -28.78
CA LYS A 12 -11.74 2.15 -27.85
C LYS A 12 -11.18 1.24 -26.78
N LEU A 13 -10.32 0.30 -27.13
CA LEU A 13 -9.63 -0.57 -26.19
C LEU A 13 -8.73 0.27 -25.27
N ASN A 14 -7.99 1.22 -25.80
CA ASN A 14 -7.11 2.11 -25.05
C ASN A 14 -7.90 2.90 -24.01
N ALA A 15 -8.99 3.55 -24.40
CA ALA A 15 -9.85 4.32 -23.50
C ALA A 15 -10.46 3.44 -22.39
N LEU A 16 -10.90 2.23 -22.72
CA LEU A 16 -11.45 1.28 -21.76
C LEU A 16 -10.41 0.85 -20.73
N LEU A 17 -9.19 0.54 -21.18
CA LEU A 17 -8.08 0.16 -20.30
C LEU A 17 -7.65 1.29 -19.37
N GLU A 18 -7.54 2.52 -19.88
CA GLU A 18 -7.22 3.70 -19.07
C GLU A 18 -8.28 3.93 -17.99
N GLN A 19 -9.55 3.86 -18.35
CA GLN A 19 -10.65 4.01 -17.39
C GLN A 19 -10.64 2.89 -16.35
N ALA A 20 -10.39 1.64 -16.74
CA ALA A 20 -10.32 0.52 -15.81
C ALA A 20 -9.14 0.65 -14.84
N LEU A 21 -7.94 0.99 -15.34
CA LEU A 21 -6.76 1.19 -14.51
C LEU A 21 -6.93 2.32 -13.50
N ALA A 22 -7.60 3.41 -13.88
CA ALA A 22 -7.85 4.55 -13.01
C ALA A 22 -8.90 4.26 -11.91
N ASN A 23 -9.89 3.41 -12.19
CA ASN A 23 -11.05 3.23 -11.32
C ASN A 23 -11.13 1.89 -10.62
N ASN A 24 -10.30 0.91 -10.97
CA ASN A 24 -10.38 -0.43 -10.38
C ASN A 24 -10.05 -0.40 -8.87
N ILE A 25 -11.01 -0.87 -8.07
CA ILE A 25 -10.92 -0.86 -6.61
C ILE A 25 -9.81 -1.80 -6.12
N ASN A 26 -9.66 -2.96 -6.77
CA ASN A 26 -8.65 -3.94 -6.38
C ASN A 26 -7.22 -3.40 -6.57
N LEU A 27 -6.97 -2.65 -7.66
CA LEU A 27 -5.68 -1.99 -7.87
C LEU A 27 -5.42 -0.88 -6.83
N LYS A 28 -6.45 -0.11 -6.47
CA LYS A 28 -6.34 0.89 -5.40
C LYS A 28 -6.01 0.24 -4.06
N GLN A 29 -6.65 -0.87 -3.75
CA GLN A 29 -6.37 -1.63 -2.54
C GLN A 29 -4.96 -2.22 -2.55
N ALA A 30 -4.52 -2.79 -3.67
CA ALA A 30 -3.16 -3.30 -3.83
C ALA A 30 -2.11 -2.17 -3.64
N ALA A 31 -2.34 -0.98 -4.18
CA ALA A 31 -1.47 0.19 -3.98
C ALA A 31 -1.42 0.63 -2.50
N LEU A 32 -2.55 0.59 -1.79
CA LEU A 32 -2.58 0.87 -0.35
C LEU A 32 -1.80 -0.18 0.45
N ASN A 33 -1.85 -1.45 0.04
CA ASN A 33 -1.05 -2.52 0.67
C ASN A 33 0.45 -2.30 0.48
N VAL A 34 0.89 -1.81 -0.69
CA VAL A 34 2.29 -1.41 -0.92
C VAL A 34 2.71 -0.30 0.04
N ASN A 35 1.89 0.75 0.17
CA ASN A 35 2.18 1.84 1.13
C ASN A 35 2.23 1.33 2.57
N LYS A 36 1.31 0.44 2.95
CA LYS A 36 1.32 -0.17 4.29
C LYS A 36 2.61 -0.96 4.54
N ALA A 37 3.05 -1.77 3.58
CA ALA A 37 4.28 -2.54 3.68
C ALA A 37 5.51 -1.61 3.79
N LEU A 38 5.55 -0.49 3.03
CA LEU A 38 6.59 0.52 3.12
C LEU A 38 6.66 1.16 4.52
N TYR A 39 5.52 1.55 5.08
CA TYR A 39 5.47 2.12 6.43
C TYR A 39 5.91 1.12 7.49
N GLN A 40 5.55 -0.16 7.35
CA GLN A 40 5.99 -1.21 8.26
C GLN A 40 7.51 -1.43 8.21
N ALA A 41 8.11 -1.38 7.01
CA ALA A 41 9.56 -1.44 6.85
C ALA A 41 10.25 -0.24 7.52
N ASN A 42 9.71 0.97 7.34
CA ASN A 42 10.25 2.18 7.95
C ASN A 42 10.14 2.16 9.50
N ILE A 43 9.04 1.63 10.06
CA ILE A 43 8.86 1.49 11.52
C ILE A 43 9.94 0.55 12.09
N LEU A 44 10.19 -0.58 11.47
CA LEU A 44 11.24 -1.50 11.95
C LEU A 44 12.64 -0.96 11.73
N GLY A 45 12.89 -0.24 10.63
CA GLY A 45 14.14 0.46 10.41
C GLY A 45 14.45 1.53 11.47
N ALA A 46 13.40 2.18 12.01
CA ALA A 46 13.55 3.16 13.07
C ALA A 46 14.04 2.56 14.40
N ASN A 47 13.86 1.26 14.64
CA ASN A 47 14.39 0.59 15.83
C ASN A 47 15.92 0.41 15.80
N LEU A 48 16.56 0.66 14.68
CA LEU A 48 18.03 0.62 14.54
C LEU A 48 18.73 1.89 15.00
N VAL A 49 17.95 2.95 15.32
CA VAL A 49 18.50 4.21 15.81
C VAL A 49 18.09 4.47 17.26
N PRO A 50 18.90 5.22 18.03
CA PRO A 50 18.53 5.59 19.40
C PRO A 50 17.20 6.36 19.44
N SER A 51 16.35 6.02 20.38
CA SER A 51 15.12 6.78 20.65
C SER A 51 15.29 7.74 21.80
N PHE A 52 14.79 8.97 21.62
CA PHE A 52 14.77 10.02 22.63
C PHE A 52 13.33 10.27 23.05
N ASN A 53 13.08 10.29 24.35
CA ASN A 53 11.78 10.64 24.89
C ASN A 53 11.93 11.73 25.97
N GLY A 54 11.04 12.70 25.91
CA GLY A 54 10.92 13.72 26.93
C GLY A 54 9.51 13.73 27.49
N SER A 55 9.37 13.79 28.80
CA SER A 55 8.08 13.96 29.46
C SER A 55 8.13 15.09 30.45
N PHE A 56 7.05 15.86 30.50
CA PHE A 56 6.82 16.93 31.49
C PHE A 56 5.47 16.63 32.13
N GLY A 57 5.45 16.61 33.45
CA GLY A 57 4.24 16.42 34.24
C GLY A 57 4.10 17.53 35.26
N ALA A 58 2.87 18.04 35.40
CA ALA A 58 2.50 18.95 36.48
C ALA A 58 1.23 18.41 37.12
N SER A 59 1.21 18.26 38.44
CA SER A 59 0.05 17.85 39.19
C SER A 59 -0.16 18.70 40.42
N THR A 60 -1.41 19.01 40.69
CA THR A 60 -1.85 19.71 41.93
C THR A 60 -2.83 18.79 42.64
N SER A 61 -2.57 18.53 43.91
CA SER A 61 -3.51 17.84 44.79
C SER A 61 -3.87 18.66 45.99
N GLN A 62 -5.17 18.74 46.29
CA GLN A 62 -5.71 19.41 47.42
C GLN A 62 -6.23 18.38 48.46
N ASN A 63 -5.75 18.54 49.67
CA ASN A 63 -6.27 17.73 50.79
C ASN A 63 -7.52 18.39 51.36
N LEU A 64 -8.68 17.80 51.11
CA LEU A 64 -9.97 18.34 51.57
C LEU A 64 -10.16 18.32 53.05
N LYS A 65 -9.37 17.55 53.82
CA LYS A 65 -9.47 17.52 55.29
C LYS A 65 -8.68 18.58 55.98
N ASN A 66 -7.53 18.95 55.46
CA ASN A 66 -6.58 19.87 56.10
C ASN A 66 -6.31 21.16 55.27
N GLY A 67 -6.97 21.35 54.14
CA GLY A 67 -6.83 22.54 53.27
C GLY A 67 -5.45 22.72 52.60
N GLY A 68 -4.57 21.75 52.72
CA GLY A 68 -3.23 21.82 52.12
C GLY A 68 -3.23 21.55 50.63
N ASN A 69 -2.53 22.39 49.84
CA ASN A 69 -2.25 22.17 48.42
C ASN A 69 -0.83 21.66 48.26
N THR A 70 -0.67 20.62 47.45
CA THR A 70 0.63 20.09 47.03
C THR A 70 0.74 20.22 45.52
N ASN A 71 1.76 20.94 45.05
CA ASN A 71 2.10 21.06 43.64
C ASN A 71 3.34 20.21 43.38
N ASN A 72 3.25 19.36 42.39
CA ASN A 72 4.36 18.51 41.94
C ASN A 72 4.66 18.77 40.47
N PHE A 73 5.93 19.04 40.16
CA PHE A 73 6.44 19.20 38.81
C PHE A 73 7.49 18.15 38.58
N SER A 74 7.37 17.44 37.43
CA SER A 74 8.34 16.45 37.03
C SER A 74 8.76 16.69 35.58
N SER A 75 10.04 16.56 35.32
CA SER A 75 10.57 16.53 33.95
C SER A 75 11.52 15.35 33.83
N GLN A 76 11.41 14.61 32.74
CA GLN A 76 12.23 13.45 32.49
C GLN A 76 12.65 13.45 31.03
N LEU A 77 13.94 13.21 30.80
CA LEU A 77 14.52 12.93 29.48
C LEU A 77 15.04 11.51 29.52
N GLY A 78 14.66 10.72 28.52
CA GLY A 78 15.11 9.34 28.37
C GLY A 78 15.79 9.15 27.00
N LEU A 79 16.85 8.36 27.01
CA LEU A 79 17.51 7.81 25.81
C LEU A 79 17.46 6.32 25.93
N SER A 80 16.95 5.64 24.88
CA SER A 80 17.05 4.18 24.79
C SER A 80 17.62 3.77 23.45
N TYR A 81 18.52 2.81 23.50
CA TYR A 81 19.16 2.25 22.32
C TYR A 81 19.40 0.76 22.53
N GLU A 82 18.93 -0.07 21.59
CA GLU A 82 19.19 -1.52 21.59
C GLU A 82 20.33 -1.82 20.63
N LEU A 83 21.43 -2.34 21.18
CA LEU A 83 22.59 -2.75 20.39
C LEU A 83 22.27 -4.06 19.66
N ASP A 84 22.23 -4.02 18.33
CA ASP A 84 21.90 -5.18 17.48
C ASP A 84 23.16 -6.05 17.19
N LEU A 85 23.76 -6.58 18.27
CA LEU A 85 25.00 -7.36 18.20
C LEU A 85 24.86 -8.65 17.39
N TRP A 86 23.69 -9.24 17.39
CA TRP A 86 23.39 -10.49 16.66
C TRP A 86 22.62 -10.25 15.36
N LYS A 87 22.49 -9.01 14.93
CA LYS A 87 21.75 -8.63 13.72
C LYS A 87 20.31 -9.11 13.67
N LYS A 88 19.67 -9.26 14.82
CA LYS A 88 18.26 -9.66 14.92
C LYS A 88 17.33 -8.56 14.40
N VAL A 89 17.55 -7.34 14.86
CA VAL A 89 16.70 -6.19 14.50
C VAL A 89 16.93 -5.79 13.03
N SER A 90 18.21 -5.76 12.60
CA SER A 90 18.53 -5.49 11.19
C SER A 90 17.96 -6.54 10.25
N ALA A 91 18.05 -7.83 10.58
CA ALA A 91 17.46 -8.89 9.77
C ALA A 91 15.92 -8.79 9.68
N GLN A 92 15.26 -8.37 10.76
CA GLN A 92 13.83 -8.11 10.75
C GLN A 92 13.45 -6.91 9.86
N ALA A 93 14.26 -5.84 9.92
CA ALA A 93 14.07 -4.68 9.06
C ALA A 93 14.26 -5.05 7.58
N ASP A 94 15.32 -5.79 7.25
CA ASP A 94 15.59 -6.27 5.90
C ASP A 94 14.45 -7.17 5.39
N ALA A 95 13.93 -8.08 6.22
CA ALA A 95 12.79 -8.92 5.86
C ALA A 95 11.55 -8.08 5.48
N LYS A 96 11.30 -6.96 6.18
CA LYS A 96 10.20 -6.05 5.85
C LYS A 96 10.45 -5.24 4.57
N VAL A 97 11.69 -4.94 4.25
CA VAL A 97 12.05 -4.33 2.97
C VAL A 97 11.75 -5.30 1.81
N TRP A 98 12.10 -6.58 1.97
CA TRP A 98 11.78 -7.61 0.98
C TRP A 98 10.26 -7.84 0.84
N GLU A 99 9.52 -7.82 1.94
CA GLU A 99 8.05 -7.91 1.93
C GLU A 99 7.43 -6.72 1.18
N TYR A 100 7.94 -5.51 1.39
CA TYR A 100 7.54 -4.33 0.62
C TYR A 100 7.80 -4.51 -0.88
N GLN A 101 8.99 -4.99 -1.27
CA GLN A 101 9.32 -5.22 -2.66
C GLN A 101 8.43 -6.30 -3.29
N ALA A 102 8.16 -7.40 -2.58
CA ALA A 102 7.24 -8.44 -3.02
C ALA A 102 5.83 -7.88 -3.26
N THR A 103 5.30 -7.09 -2.31
CA THR A 103 3.97 -6.46 -2.43
C THR A 103 3.90 -5.49 -3.63
N ALA A 104 5.00 -4.79 -3.95
CA ALA A 104 5.08 -3.94 -5.14
C ALA A 104 5.03 -4.76 -6.44
N GLN A 105 5.64 -5.96 -6.47
CA GLN A 105 5.52 -6.88 -7.61
C GLN A 105 4.11 -7.46 -7.74
N ASP A 106 3.44 -7.75 -6.64
CA ASP A 106 2.04 -8.20 -6.63
C ASP A 106 1.10 -7.16 -7.23
N LEU A 107 1.35 -5.87 -6.96
CA LEU A 107 0.61 -4.77 -7.59
C LEU A 107 0.84 -4.77 -9.11
N ALA A 108 2.09 -4.92 -9.56
CA ALA A 108 2.42 -4.97 -10.97
C ALA A 108 1.76 -6.18 -11.68
N ALA A 109 1.78 -7.35 -11.03
CA ALA A 109 1.11 -8.56 -11.52
C ALA A 109 -0.42 -8.38 -11.61
N SER A 110 -1.03 -7.78 -10.59
CA SER A 110 -2.47 -7.49 -10.56
C SER A 110 -2.88 -6.52 -11.68
N ARG A 111 -2.04 -5.52 -11.95
CA ARG A 111 -2.24 -4.59 -13.07
C ARG A 111 -2.20 -5.32 -14.42
N LEU A 112 -1.21 -6.18 -14.62
CA LEU A 112 -1.08 -6.98 -15.84
C LEU A 112 -2.26 -7.92 -16.04
N ALA A 113 -2.69 -8.61 -14.99
CA ALA A 113 -3.85 -9.50 -15.04
C ALA A 113 -5.13 -8.74 -15.40
N LEU A 114 -5.35 -7.53 -14.87
CA LEU A 114 -6.50 -6.70 -15.21
C LEU A 114 -6.48 -6.31 -16.70
N ILE A 115 -5.33 -5.89 -17.23
CA ILE A 115 -5.17 -5.52 -18.63
C ILE A 115 -5.49 -6.73 -19.53
N ASN A 116 -4.93 -7.90 -19.23
CA ASN A 116 -5.18 -9.12 -19.99
C ASN A 116 -6.67 -9.51 -20.00
N ASN A 117 -7.30 -9.52 -18.82
CA ASN A 117 -8.73 -9.87 -18.70
C ASN A 117 -9.63 -8.94 -19.51
N ILE A 118 -9.35 -7.63 -19.50
CA ILE A 118 -10.14 -6.65 -20.27
C ILE A 118 -9.89 -6.82 -21.76
N THR A 119 -8.65 -7.02 -22.17
CA THR A 119 -8.29 -7.22 -23.57
C THR A 119 -8.94 -8.49 -24.13
N ASP A 120 -8.89 -9.60 -23.39
CA ASP A 120 -9.54 -10.85 -23.77
C ASP A 120 -11.06 -10.69 -23.87
N ALA A 121 -11.69 -10.04 -22.90
CA ALA A 121 -13.13 -9.78 -22.92
C ALA A 121 -13.52 -8.88 -24.11
N TYR A 122 -12.73 -7.87 -24.40
CA TYR A 122 -12.98 -6.95 -25.52
C TYR A 122 -12.95 -7.68 -26.86
N PHE A 123 -11.91 -8.48 -27.12
CA PHE A 123 -11.83 -9.25 -28.36
C PHE A 123 -12.87 -10.37 -28.45
N ASN A 124 -13.24 -10.99 -27.33
CA ASN A 124 -14.35 -11.95 -27.31
C ASN A 124 -15.68 -11.31 -27.70
N ILE A 125 -15.96 -10.12 -27.21
CA ILE A 125 -17.18 -9.37 -27.60
C ILE A 125 -17.12 -9.01 -29.09
N ALA A 126 -15.99 -8.55 -29.59
CA ALA A 126 -15.81 -8.24 -31.00
C ALA A 126 -16.06 -9.48 -31.89
N TYR A 127 -15.48 -10.63 -31.51
CA TYR A 127 -15.70 -11.90 -32.20
C TYR A 127 -17.17 -12.33 -32.21
N LEU A 128 -17.87 -12.23 -31.08
CA LEU A 128 -19.29 -12.59 -30.99
C LEU A 128 -20.17 -11.67 -31.85
N ASN A 129 -19.87 -10.38 -31.91
CA ASN A 129 -20.57 -9.45 -32.77
C ASN A 129 -20.39 -9.77 -34.28
N GLU A 130 -19.18 -10.15 -34.67
CA GLU A 130 -18.90 -10.60 -36.05
C GLU A 130 -19.65 -11.91 -36.37
N ALA A 131 -19.64 -12.87 -35.44
CA ALA A 131 -20.33 -14.13 -35.59
C ALA A 131 -21.87 -13.93 -35.74
N ILE A 132 -22.46 -13.05 -34.95
CA ILE A 132 -23.88 -12.68 -35.05
C ILE A 132 -24.18 -12.04 -36.42
N THR A 133 -23.33 -11.12 -36.87
CA THR A 133 -23.47 -10.43 -38.13
C THR A 133 -23.41 -11.43 -39.30
N LEU A 134 -22.48 -12.37 -39.25
CA LEU A 134 -22.34 -13.42 -40.27
C LEU A 134 -23.56 -14.38 -40.27
N SER A 135 -24.02 -14.78 -39.10
CA SER A 135 -25.21 -15.66 -38.97
C SER A 135 -26.45 -14.97 -39.56
N ASN A 136 -26.65 -13.68 -39.29
CA ASN A 136 -27.80 -12.95 -39.86
C ASN A 136 -27.71 -12.83 -41.39
N LYS A 137 -26.51 -12.67 -41.95
CA LYS A 137 -26.30 -12.67 -43.41
C LYS A 137 -26.59 -14.01 -44.05
N ASN A 138 -26.36 -15.11 -43.35
CA ASN A 138 -26.62 -16.46 -43.87
C ASN A 138 -28.11 -16.85 -43.77
N LEU A 139 -28.93 -16.12 -43.02
CA LEU A 139 -30.37 -16.36 -42.88
C LEU A 139 -31.22 -15.54 -43.86
N THR A 140 -30.61 -14.55 -44.53
CA THR A 140 -31.24 -13.76 -45.61
C THR A 140 -30.81 -14.22 -46.99
#